data_e18501a7a4e296f807c403e7dbb4a59c
#
_entry.id   e18501a7a4e296f807c403e7dbb4a59c
#
_cell.length_a   1.000
_cell.length_b   1.000
_cell.length_c   1.000
_cell.angle_alpha   90.00
_cell.angle_beta   90.00
_cell.angle_gamma   90.00
#
_symmetry.space_group_name_H-M   'P 1'
#
loop_
_entity.id
_entity.type
_entity.pdbx_description
1 polymer ?
#
loop_
_entity_poly.entity_id
_entity_poly.type
_entity_poly.pdbx_seq_one_letter_code
_entity_poly.pdbx_strand_id
1 'polypeptide(L)'
;MQVCENFENWDNFANKCSVSLHAVDGNGTILWANDTELAFMGYEPEEYIGRFIGDFHVDQDVVQDILARLTADETVNAYPARLRAKDGSIKYVMINSNVFRRRGGDFEHTRCFTTGIGEEAWKALKSR
;
A
#
# COMPACT_ATOMS: atom_id res chain seq x y z
N MET A 1 23.06 16.91 5.02
CA MET A 1 22.26 17.37 3.86
C MET A 1 21.46 18.59 4.27
N GLN A 2 21.49 19.60 3.43
CA GLN A 2 20.75 20.82 3.70
C GLN A 2 19.35 20.72 3.10
N VAL A 3 18.33 21.00 3.90
CA VAL A 3 16.94 20.98 3.47
C VAL A 3 16.56 22.37 2.98
N CYS A 4 15.79 22.43 1.90
CA CYS A 4 15.27 23.70 1.38
C CYS A 4 14.33 24.32 2.42
N GLU A 5 14.53 25.60 2.75
CA GLU A 5 13.68 26.26 3.77
C GLU A 5 12.22 26.36 3.35
N ASN A 6 11.95 26.32 2.04
CA ASN A 6 10.58 26.41 1.53
C ASN A 6 9.95 25.04 1.29
N PHE A 7 10.63 23.96 1.66
CA PHE A 7 10.08 22.64 1.52
C PHE A 7 8.98 22.42 2.56
N GLU A 8 7.86 21.90 2.12
CA GLU A 8 6.76 21.55 3.03
C GLU A 8 7.19 20.44 3.98
N ASN A 9 6.49 20.25 5.10
CA ASN A 9 6.84 19.17 6.02
C ASN A 9 6.53 17.81 5.41
N TRP A 10 7.18 16.77 5.94
CA TRP A 10 7.07 15.42 5.39
C TRP A 10 5.67 14.84 5.52
N ASP A 11 4.92 15.20 6.57
CA ASP A 11 3.54 14.73 6.74
C ASP A 11 2.66 15.26 5.63
N ASN A 12 2.78 16.54 5.31
CA ASN A 12 2.00 17.13 4.23
C ASN A 12 2.41 16.56 2.88
N PHE A 13 3.72 16.40 2.67
CA PHE A 13 4.23 15.78 1.44
C PHE A 13 3.64 14.40 1.22
N ALA A 14 3.71 13.53 2.24
CA ALA A 14 3.21 12.16 2.14
C ALA A 14 1.69 12.12 1.94
N ASN A 15 0.95 12.97 2.66
CA ASN A 15 -0.51 12.97 2.57
C ASN A 15 -1.03 13.50 1.24
N LYS A 16 -0.34 14.46 0.64
CA LYS A 16 -0.85 15.18 -0.54
C LYS A 16 -0.18 14.78 -1.84
N CYS A 17 0.84 13.93 -1.82
CA CYS A 17 1.49 13.51 -3.06
C CYS A 17 0.51 12.73 -3.93
N SER A 18 0.81 12.65 -5.23
CA SER A 18 -0.10 12.06 -6.22
C SER A 18 -0.04 10.54 -6.29
N VAL A 19 0.71 9.90 -5.40
CA VAL A 19 0.84 8.44 -5.34
C VAL A 19 0.11 7.92 -4.11
N SER A 20 -0.62 6.82 -4.27
CA SER A 20 -1.31 6.17 -3.15
C SER A 20 -0.30 5.49 -2.24
N LEU A 21 -0.29 5.89 -0.97
CA LEU A 21 0.62 5.36 0.05
C LEU A 21 -0.19 4.81 1.21
N HIS A 22 0.24 3.67 1.73
CA HIS A 22 -0.29 3.16 2.99
C HIS A 22 0.76 2.33 3.72
N ALA A 23 0.50 2.09 5.00
CA ALA A 23 1.36 1.27 5.85
C ALA A 23 0.51 0.29 6.63
N VAL A 24 0.96 -0.96 6.71
CA VAL A 24 0.32 -1.97 7.56
C VAL A 24 1.35 -2.53 8.54
N ASP A 25 0.87 -3.06 9.67
CA ASP A 25 1.76 -3.75 10.62
C ASP A 25 1.97 -5.21 10.19
N GLY A 26 2.69 -5.97 10.99
CA GLY A 26 3.02 -7.36 10.67
C GLY A 26 1.81 -8.29 10.57
N ASN A 27 0.68 -7.90 11.12
CA ASN A 27 -0.57 -8.66 11.05
C ASN A 27 -1.47 -8.21 9.90
N GLY A 28 -1.04 -7.21 9.14
CA GLY A 28 -1.83 -6.67 8.03
C GLY A 28 -2.85 -5.63 8.43
N THR A 29 -2.77 -5.11 9.66
CA THR A 29 -3.64 -4.00 10.09
C THR A 29 -3.15 -2.69 9.47
N ILE A 30 -4.05 -1.96 8.84
CA ILE A 30 -3.72 -0.68 8.22
C ILE A 30 -3.49 0.35 9.31
N LEU A 31 -2.28 0.89 9.38
CA LEU A 31 -1.89 1.87 10.38
C LEU A 31 -2.08 3.29 9.88
N TRP A 32 -1.95 3.49 8.57
CA TRP A 32 -1.97 4.81 7.96
C TRP A 32 -2.22 4.68 6.47
N ALA A 33 -2.89 5.67 5.92
CA ALA A 33 -3.08 5.80 4.48
C ALA A 33 -3.14 7.29 4.15
N ASN A 34 -2.54 7.67 3.01
CA ASN A 34 -2.58 9.07 2.62
C ASN A 34 -3.91 9.42 1.95
N ASP A 35 -4.14 10.71 1.77
CA ASP A 35 -5.39 11.19 1.16
C ASP A 35 -5.60 10.62 -0.25
N THR A 36 -4.53 10.45 -1.00
CA THR A 36 -4.58 9.90 -2.35
C THR A 36 -5.06 8.45 -2.36
N GLU A 37 -4.57 7.63 -1.43
CA GLU A 37 -5.03 6.25 -1.27
C GLU A 37 -6.52 6.20 -0.91
N LEU A 38 -6.93 7.02 0.05
CA LEU A 38 -8.33 7.06 0.49
C LEU A 38 -9.26 7.48 -0.65
N ALA A 39 -8.85 8.49 -1.43
CA ALA A 39 -9.63 8.94 -2.58
C ALA A 39 -9.69 7.87 -3.67
N PHE A 40 -8.58 7.19 -3.93
CA PHE A 40 -8.50 6.13 -4.93
C PHE A 40 -9.45 4.98 -4.58
N MET A 41 -9.48 4.59 -3.32
CA MET A 41 -10.32 3.48 -2.86
C MET A 41 -11.74 3.90 -2.50
N GLY A 42 -11.97 5.19 -2.25
CA GLY A 42 -13.29 5.73 -1.95
C GLY A 42 -13.72 5.60 -0.49
N TYR A 43 -12.79 5.29 0.41
CA TYR A 43 -13.11 5.11 1.83
C TYR A 43 -12.75 6.34 2.64
N GLU A 44 -13.53 6.57 3.71
CA GLU A 44 -13.16 7.53 4.74
C GLU A 44 -12.09 6.92 5.63
N PRO A 45 -11.24 7.72 6.29
CA PRO A 45 -10.21 7.16 7.18
C PRO A 45 -10.75 6.16 8.19
N GLU A 46 -11.91 6.44 8.79
CA GLU A 46 -12.53 5.59 9.82
C GLU A 46 -12.96 4.23 9.27
N GLU A 47 -13.16 4.15 7.96
CA GLU A 47 -13.58 2.90 7.31
C GLU A 47 -12.40 2.06 6.87
N TYR A 48 -11.21 2.61 6.86
CA TYR A 48 -10.03 2.01 6.26
C TYR A 48 -8.92 1.75 7.28
N ILE A 49 -8.52 2.79 8.00
CA ILE A 49 -7.44 2.70 9.00
C ILE A 49 -7.92 1.87 10.19
N GLY A 50 -7.08 0.93 10.62
CA GLY A 50 -7.41 0.00 11.70
C GLY A 50 -8.03 -1.30 11.21
N ARG A 51 -8.31 -1.41 9.90
CA ARG A 51 -8.87 -2.63 9.32
C ARG A 51 -7.77 -3.53 8.78
N PHE A 52 -8.11 -4.80 8.58
CA PHE A 52 -7.19 -5.75 7.94
C PHE A 52 -7.11 -5.45 6.45
N ILE A 53 -5.90 -5.31 5.93
CA ILE A 53 -5.68 -4.97 4.51
C ILE A 53 -6.33 -5.99 3.56
N GLY A 54 -6.39 -7.26 3.97
CA GLY A 54 -7.01 -8.30 3.17
C GLY A 54 -8.50 -8.12 2.92
N ASP A 55 -9.18 -7.34 3.78
CA ASP A 55 -10.60 -7.06 3.58
C ASP A 55 -10.85 -6.27 2.29
N PHE A 56 -9.83 -5.59 1.78
CA PHE A 56 -9.92 -4.76 0.59
C PHE A 56 -9.27 -5.39 -0.65
N HIS A 57 -8.78 -6.61 -0.52
CA HIS A 57 -8.22 -7.38 -1.64
C HIS A 57 -9.24 -8.41 -2.13
N VAL A 58 -9.26 -8.62 -3.45
CA VAL A 58 -10.09 -9.66 -4.04
C VAL A 58 -9.48 -11.05 -3.81
N ASP A 59 -8.16 -11.14 -3.94
CA ASP A 59 -7.44 -12.43 -3.92
C ASP A 59 -6.68 -12.60 -2.61
N GLN A 60 -7.16 -13.46 -1.72
CA GLN A 60 -6.56 -13.65 -0.40
C GLN A 60 -5.18 -14.32 -0.47
N ASP A 61 -4.94 -15.17 -1.46
CA ASP A 61 -3.62 -15.76 -1.68
C ASP A 61 -2.57 -14.69 -1.99
N VAL A 62 -2.97 -13.63 -2.68
CA VAL A 62 -2.07 -12.49 -2.97
C VAL A 62 -1.68 -11.77 -1.68
N VAL A 63 -2.65 -11.52 -0.81
CA VAL A 63 -2.40 -10.89 0.50
C VAL A 63 -1.41 -11.71 1.31
N GLN A 64 -1.65 -13.02 1.38
CA GLN A 64 -0.79 -13.94 2.13
C GLN A 64 0.63 -13.95 1.58
N ASP A 65 0.77 -13.96 0.25
CA ASP A 65 2.08 -13.98 -0.38
C ASP A 65 2.85 -12.67 -0.13
N ILE A 66 2.17 -11.53 -0.28
CA ILE A 66 2.80 -10.23 -0.05
C ILE A 66 3.28 -10.12 1.41
N LEU A 67 2.41 -10.46 2.37
CA LEU A 67 2.77 -10.37 3.78
C LEU A 67 3.90 -11.33 4.14
N ALA A 68 3.90 -12.53 3.58
CA ALA A 68 4.97 -13.51 3.80
C ALA A 68 6.32 -13.00 3.27
N ARG A 69 6.32 -12.41 2.09
CA ARG A 69 7.55 -11.84 1.50
C ARG A 69 8.07 -10.70 2.36
N LEU A 70 7.20 -9.80 2.78
CA LEU A 70 7.60 -8.64 3.58
C LEU A 70 8.10 -9.07 4.96
N THR A 71 7.47 -10.08 5.58
CA THR A 71 7.95 -10.63 6.85
C THR A 71 9.34 -11.25 6.71
N ALA A 72 9.66 -11.78 5.54
CA ALA A 72 10.98 -12.34 5.24
C ALA A 72 11.97 -11.29 4.72
N ASP A 73 11.64 -10.01 4.83
CA ASP A 73 12.47 -8.87 4.38
C ASP A 73 12.68 -8.82 2.87
N GLU A 74 11.84 -9.47 2.10
CA GLU A 74 11.88 -9.34 0.66
C GLU A 74 11.15 -8.07 0.25
N THR A 75 11.72 -7.33 -0.71
CA THR A 75 11.05 -6.20 -1.32
C THR A 75 10.05 -6.71 -2.34
N VAL A 76 8.85 -6.15 -2.32
CA VAL A 76 7.81 -6.48 -3.31
C VAL A 76 7.87 -5.42 -4.41
N ASN A 77 8.08 -5.86 -5.64
CA ASN A 77 8.24 -4.96 -6.80
C ASN A 77 7.24 -5.31 -7.88
N ALA A 78 6.50 -4.31 -8.35
CA ALA A 78 5.56 -4.44 -9.48
C ALA A 78 4.63 -5.65 -9.33
N TYR A 79 4.12 -5.86 -8.14
CA TYR A 79 3.27 -7.02 -7.83
C TYR A 79 1.83 -6.73 -8.25
N PRO A 80 1.24 -7.53 -9.16
CA PRO A 80 -0.14 -7.29 -9.59
C PRO A 80 -1.14 -7.72 -8.52
N ALA A 81 -2.12 -6.87 -8.26
CA ALA A 81 -3.18 -7.17 -7.29
C ALA A 81 -4.50 -6.56 -7.76
N ARG A 82 -5.58 -7.04 -7.18
CA ARG A 82 -6.92 -6.52 -7.43
C ARG A 82 -7.52 -6.09 -6.10
N LEU A 83 -7.97 -4.85 -6.04
CA LEU A 83 -8.53 -4.28 -4.82
C LEU A 83 -10.01 -3.98 -5.04
N ARG A 84 -10.76 -4.02 -3.97
CA ARG A 84 -12.19 -3.70 -4.00
C ARG A 84 -12.41 -2.34 -3.37
N ALA A 85 -12.83 -1.37 -4.20
CA ALA A 85 -13.16 -0.03 -3.75
C ALA A 85 -14.52 -0.03 -3.03
N LYS A 86 -14.81 1.04 -2.32
CA LYS A 86 -16.05 1.17 -1.54
C LYS A 86 -17.31 1.04 -2.41
N ASP A 87 -17.25 1.51 -3.64
CA ASP A 87 -18.39 1.41 -4.57
C ASP A 87 -18.56 0.00 -5.16
N GLY A 88 -17.71 -0.95 -4.75
CA GLY A 88 -17.74 -2.32 -5.23
C GLY A 88 -16.92 -2.57 -6.48
N SER A 89 -16.38 -1.52 -7.10
CA SER A 89 -15.58 -1.70 -8.31
C SER A 89 -14.23 -2.35 -8.00
N ILE A 90 -13.70 -3.05 -9.00
CA ILE A 90 -12.38 -3.68 -8.89
C ILE A 90 -11.34 -2.70 -9.42
N LYS A 91 -10.32 -2.45 -8.60
CA LYS A 91 -9.17 -1.65 -8.98
C LYS A 91 -8.01 -2.57 -9.30
N TYR A 92 -7.54 -2.54 -10.53
CA TYR A 92 -6.35 -3.29 -10.93
C TYR A 92 -5.14 -2.44 -10.59
N VAL A 93 -4.22 -3.00 -9.82
CA VAL A 93 -3.09 -2.22 -9.28
C VAL A 93 -1.78 -2.98 -9.40
N MET A 94 -0.71 -2.21 -9.29
CA MET A 94 0.64 -2.69 -9.13
C MET A 94 1.15 -2.21 -7.78
N ILE A 95 1.69 -3.11 -6.98
CA ILE A 95 2.14 -2.80 -5.62
C ILE A 95 3.66 -2.87 -5.54
N ASN A 96 4.25 -1.83 -4.96
CA ASN A 96 5.67 -1.79 -4.59
C ASN A 96 5.73 -1.55 -3.09
N SER A 97 6.46 -2.40 -2.37
CA SER A 97 6.47 -2.31 -0.91
C SER A 97 7.78 -2.82 -0.34
N ASN A 98 8.17 -2.23 0.78
CA ASN A 98 9.24 -2.75 1.63
C ASN A 98 8.85 -2.54 3.08
N VAL A 99 9.74 -2.94 3.99
CA VAL A 99 9.45 -2.94 5.42
C VAL A 99 10.35 -1.95 6.14
N PHE A 100 9.80 -1.21 7.08
CA PHE A 100 10.56 -0.46 8.06
C PHE A 100 10.67 -1.29 9.33
N ARG A 101 11.90 -1.51 9.79
CA ARG A 101 12.20 -2.15 11.07
C ARG A 101 13.02 -1.19 11.91
N ARG A 102 12.76 -1.19 13.20
CA ARG A 102 13.62 -0.43 14.09
C ARG A 102 14.95 -1.17 14.22
N ARG A 103 15.97 -0.42 14.61
CA ARG A 103 17.28 -1.01 14.90
C ARG A 103 17.08 -2.11 15.96
N GLY A 104 17.46 -3.33 15.63
CA GLY A 104 17.27 -4.46 16.52
C GLY A 104 16.22 -5.45 16.06
N GLY A 105 15.41 -5.11 15.06
CA GLY A 105 14.79 -6.11 14.29
C GLY A 105 13.30 -6.29 14.26
N ASP A 106 12.52 -5.61 15.10
CA ASP A 106 11.08 -5.84 15.07
C ASP A 106 10.43 -5.22 13.82
N PHE A 107 9.49 -5.96 13.24
CA PHE A 107 8.67 -5.49 12.14
C PHE A 107 7.78 -4.37 12.66
N GLU A 108 7.97 -3.16 12.14
CA GLU A 108 7.16 -2.02 12.54
C GLU A 108 6.02 -1.79 11.58
N HIS A 109 6.32 -1.56 10.31
CA HIS A 109 5.28 -1.36 9.31
C HIS A 109 5.86 -1.48 7.91
N THR A 110 4.97 -1.66 6.95
CA THR A 110 5.33 -1.61 5.53
C THR A 110 5.34 -0.16 5.06
N ARG A 111 6.01 0.05 3.92
CA ARG A 111 5.92 1.29 3.13
C ARG A 111 5.40 0.86 1.77
N CYS A 112 4.10 1.03 1.56
CA CYS A 112 3.41 0.50 0.40
C CYS A 112 2.99 1.61 -0.56
N PHE A 113 3.33 1.41 -1.84
CA PHE A 113 2.94 2.28 -2.94
C PHE A 113 1.98 1.48 -3.82
N THR A 114 0.80 2.02 -4.07
CA THR A 114 -0.21 1.36 -4.89
C THR A 114 -0.46 2.22 -6.13
N THR A 115 -0.26 1.64 -7.31
CA THR A 115 -0.46 2.32 -8.57
C THR A 115 -1.60 1.67 -9.33
N GLY A 116 -2.62 2.46 -9.69
CA GLY A 116 -3.70 1.97 -10.54
C GLY A 116 -3.19 1.73 -11.95
N ILE A 117 -3.55 0.58 -12.53
CA ILE A 117 -3.17 0.21 -13.89
C ILE A 117 -4.40 -0.31 -14.62
N GLY A 118 -4.33 -0.40 -15.93
CA GLY A 118 -5.41 -1.00 -16.70
C GLY A 118 -5.42 -2.51 -16.53
N GLU A 119 -6.57 -3.12 -16.79
CA GLU A 119 -6.71 -4.58 -16.68
C GLU A 119 -5.74 -5.32 -17.57
N GLU A 120 -5.48 -4.83 -18.79
CA GLU A 120 -4.55 -5.47 -19.70
C GLU A 120 -3.12 -5.44 -19.17
N ALA A 121 -2.71 -4.31 -18.59
CA ALA A 121 -1.39 -4.21 -17.95
C ALA A 121 -1.28 -5.16 -16.75
N TRP A 122 -2.35 -5.27 -15.97
CA TRP A 122 -2.41 -6.19 -14.84
C TRP A 122 -2.24 -7.65 -15.31
N LYS A 123 -2.96 -8.03 -16.37
CA LYS A 123 -2.83 -9.38 -16.95
C LYS A 123 -1.41 -9.66 -17.42
N ALA A 124 -0.78 -8.67 -18.03
CA ALA A 124 0.60 -8.80 -18.52
C ALA A 124 1.58 -9.01 -17.36
N LEU A 125 1.41 -8.27 -16.26
CA LEU A 125 2.24 -8.44 -15.07
C LEU A 125 2.02 -9.82 -14.44
N LYS A 126 0.78 -10.25 -14.37
CA LYS A 126 0.43 -11.53 -13.72
C LYS A 126 0.99 -12.73 -14.48
N SER A 127 1.16 -12.61 -15.79
CA SER A 127 1.64 -13.72 -16.62
C SER A 127 3.17 -13.83 -16.68
N ARG A 128 3.90 -12.96 -16.00
CA ARG A 128 5.37 -12.98 -15.98
C ARG A 128 5.90 -14.04 -15.04
#